data_07cdfe5209f98734e55bd613b821e42f
#
_entry.id   07cdfe5209f98734e55bd613b821e42f
#
_cell.length_a   1.000
_cell.length_b   1.000
_cell.length_c   1.000
_cell.angle_alpha   90.00
_cell.angle_beta   90.00
_cell.angle_gamma   90.00
#
_symmetry.space_group_name_H-M   'P 1'
#
loop_
_entity.id
_entity.type
_entity.pdbx_description
1 polymer ?
#
loop_
_entity_poly.entity_id
_entity_poly.type
_entity_poly.pdbx_seq_one_letter_code
_entity_poly.pdbx_strand_id
1 'polypeptide(L)'
;CQRQAVIEAVSKSVTKEAANGFCLITGDSDEVERLHPAIKGVWGAQTSGANIISFNLSAFNSWGKEQGANAPVGKHSAFAYTTALNSLLSKDSRQRLQIGDASTVFWADKPSPLEDQFADIFSDPPKDDPDRNARAIKALYEAPRQGVAPIKDNQTRFFVLGLGPNAARIAIRFWHVGTV
;
A
#
# COMPACT_ATOMS: atom_id res chain seq x y z
N CYS A 1 -6.28 2.45 -19.63
CA CYS A 1 -7.40 3.11 -20.33
C CYS A 1 -8.21 3.94 -19.34
N GLN A 2 -8.02 5.27 -19.35
CA GLN A 2 -8.72 6.20 -18.43
C GLN A 2 -9.87 6.94 -19.12
N ARG A 3 -10.43 6.41 -20.20
CA ARG A 3 -11.59 7.03 -20.84
C ARG A 3 -12.84 6.71 -20.03
N GLN A 4 -13.55 7.75 -19.61
CA GLN A 4 -14.77 7.67 -18.81
C GLN A 4 -15.79 6.68 -19.38
N ALA A 5 -15.99 6.70 -20.71
CA ALA A 5 -16.90 5.78 -21.40
C ALA A 5 -16.50 4.29 -21.28
N VAL A 6 -15.20 3.99 -21.17
CA VAL A 6 -14.72 2.60 -20.98
C VAL A 6 -14.95 2.16 -19.54
N ILE A 7 -14.74 3.07 -18.58
CA ILE A 7 -15.01 2.80 -17.15
C ILE A 7 -16.51 2.53 -16.97
N GLU A 8 -17.37 3.34 -17.57
CA GLU A 8 -18.84 3.16 -17.51
C GLU A 8 -19.32 1.89 -18.23
N ALA A 9 -18.73 1.53 -19.37
CA ALA A 9 -19.06 0.30 -20.09
C ALA A 9 -18.66 -0.95 -19.30
N VAL A 10 -17.48 -0.95 -18.68
CA VAL A 10 -16.99 -2.07 -17.86
C VAL A 10 -17.80 -2.18 -16.56
N SER A 11 -18.16 -1.08 -15.92
CA SER A 11 -18.99 -1.10 -14.71
C SER A 11 -20.41 -1.63 -14.98
N LYS A 12 -20.97 -1.37 -16.16
CA LYS A 12 -22.30 -1.88 -16.56
C LYS A 12 -22.32 -3.36 -16.95
N SER A 13 -21.17 -3.94 -17.32
CA SER A 13 -21.10 -5.35 -17.76
C SER A 13 -20.98 -6.37 -16.61
N VAL A 14 -20.81 -5.92 -15.37
CA VAL A 14 -20.58 -6.78 -14.19
C VAL A 14 -21.82 -6.81 -13.29
N THR A 15 -22.99 -7.07 -13.86
CA THR A 15 -24.21 -7.32 -13.07
C THR A 15 -24.39 -8.81 -12.82
N LYS A 16 -23.84 -9.30 -11.72
CA LYS A 16 -24.33 -10.47 -10.97
C LYS A 16 -24.56 -10.00 -9.55
N GLU A 17 -25.78 -10.24 -9.05
CA GLU A 17 -26.31 -9.97 -7.72
C GLU A 17 -25.23 -9.60 -6.66
N ALA A 18 -24.78 -8.40 -6.71
CA ALA A 18 -23.83 -7.88 -5.73
C ALA A 18 -24.66 -7.25 -4.61
N ALA A 19 -24.43 -7.66 -3.40
CA ALA A 19 -25.03 -7.04 -2.24
C ALA A 19 -24.56 -5.59 -2.15
N ASN A 20 -25.47 -4.64 -2.34
CA ASN A 20 -25.19 -3.24 -2.05
C ASN A 20 -25.05 -3.08 -0.53
N GLY A 21 -24.03 -2.37 -0.11
CA GLY A 21 -23.75 -2.09 1.28
C GLY A 21 -22.96 -0.81 1.45
N PHE A 22 -22.78 -0.39 2.69
CA PHE A 22 -21.91 0.75 2.98
C PHE A 22 -20.44 0.32 2.97
N CYS A 23 -19.63 1.00 2.18
CA CYS A 23 -18.19 0.78 2.16
C CYS A 23 -17.57 1.27 3.48
N LEU A 24 -16.85 0.40 4.18
CA LEU A 24 -16.16 0.77 5.44
C LEU A 24 -15.06 1.82 5.26
N ILE A 25 -14.57 2.02 4.04
CA ILE A 25 -13.50 2.97 3.74
C ILE A 25 -14.07 4.36 3.47
N THR A 26 -15.10 4.46 2.62
CA THR A 26 -15.66 5.75 2.18
C THR A 26 -16.91 6.16 2.93
N GLY A 27 -17.63 5.22 3.53
CA GLY A 27 -18.94 5.47 4.13
C GLY A 27 -20.09 5.53 3.12
N ASP A 28 -19.80 5.46 1.82
CA ASP A 28 -20.78 5.53 0.76
C ASP A 28 -21.42 4.17 0.48
N SER A 29 -22.62 4.20 -0.11
CA SER A 29 -23.26 3.00 -0.63
C SER A 29 -22.56 2.57 -1.92
N ASP A 30 -22.05 1.34 -1.94
CA ASP A 30 -21.33 0.75 -3.07
C ASP A 30 -21.64 -0.75 -3.16
N GLU A 31 -21.33 -1.34 -4.30
CA GLU A 31 -21.32 -2.78 -4.46
C GLU A 31 -20.17 -3.38 -3.69
N VAL A 32 -20.46 -4.20 -2.68
CA VAL A 32 -19.43 -4.82 -1.82
C VAL A 32 -18.61 -5.83 -2.62
N GLU A 33 -17.28 -5.68 -2.58
CA GLU A 33 -16.37 -6.63 -3.20
C GLU A 33 -16.34 -7.96 -2.41
N ARG A 34 -16.78 -9.02 -3.04
CA ARG A 34 -16.84 -10.34 -2.41
C ARG A 34 -15.46 -10.93 -2.14
N LEU A 35 -14.56 -10.82 -3.10
CA LEU A 35 -13.18 -11.31 -3.04
C LEU A 35 -12.25 -10.20 -3.53
N HIS A 36 -11.48 -9.63 -2.63
CA HIS A 36 -10.55 -8.57 -3.01
C HIS A 36 -9.51 -9.06 -4.02
N PRO A 37 -9.10 -8.23 -4.98
CA PRO A 37 -8.02 -8.55 -5.88
C PRO A 37 -6.72 -8.88 -5.14
N ALA A 38 -5.93 -9.79 -5.69
CA ALA A 38 -4.69 -10.24 -5.07
C ALA A 38 -3.58 -9.17 -5.17
N ILE A 39 -2.84 -9.01 -4.09
CA ILE A 39 -1.64 -8.17 -4.00
C ILE A 39 -0.44 -9.06 -4.27
N LYS A 40 0.40 -8.64 -5.22
CA LYS A 40 1.59 -9.36 -5.68
C LYS A 40 2.86 -8.63 -5.20
N GLY A 41 3.98 -9.32 -5.24
CA GLY A 41 5.28 -8.71 -4.99
C GLY A 41 5.71 -8.68 -3.51
N VAL A 42 4.90 -9.16 -2.58
CA VAL A 42 5.31 -9.35 -1.18
C VAL A 42 6.26 -10.55 -1.10
N TRP A 43 7.45 -10.34 -0.56
CA TRP A 43 8.47 -11.39 -0.42
C TRP A 43 7.98 -12.53 0.49
N GLY A 44 8.18 -13.76 0.07
CA GLY A 44 7.73 -14.94 0.80
C GLY A 44 6.23 -15.25 0.70
N ALA A 45 5.42 -14.38 0.07
CA ALA A 45 4.02 -14.67 -0.23
C ALA A 45 3.89 -15.49 -1.54
N GLN A 46 2.69 -15.97 -1.83
CA GLN A 46 2.41 -16.70 -3.07
C GLN A 46 2.67 -15.82 -4.29
N THR A 47 3.29 -16.39 -5.33
CA THR A 47 3.61 -15.68 -6.59
C THR A 47 2.36 -15.22 -7.35
N SER A 48 1.25 -15.94 -7.22
CA SER A 48 -0.07 -15.54 -7.74
C SER A 48 -0.66 -14.32 -7.05
N GLY A 49 -0.10 -13.96 -5.89
CA GLY A 49 -0.56 -12.92 -4.99
C GLY A 49 -1.32 -13.47 -3.80
N ALA A 50 -1.50 -12.64 -2.81
CA ALA A 50 -2.24 -12.94 -1.59
C ALA A 50 -3.10 -11.72 -1.18
N ASN A 51 -4.01 -11.90 -0.23
CA ASN A 51 -4.95 -10.88 0.17
C ASN A 51 -4.67 -10.39 1.60
N ILE A 52 -4.88 -9.12 1.85
CA ILE A 52 -4.92 -8.55 3.20
C ILE A 52 -6.28 -8.90 3.84
N ILE A 53 -7.37 -8.75 3.10
CA ILE A 53 -8.73 -9.06 3.54
C ILE A 53 -9.19 -10.33 2.85
N SER A 54 -9.46 -11.38 3.62
CA SER A 54 -9.91 -12.68 3.11
C SER A 54 -10.63 -13.48 4.20
N PHE A 55 -11.84 -13.95 3.91
CA PHE A 55 -12.70 -14.74 4.79
C PHE A 55 -13.07 -16.05 4.10
N ASN A 56 -12.09 -16.93 3.93
CA ASN A 56 -12.23 -18.16 3.15
C ASN A 56 -12.60 -19.41 4.00
N LEU A 57 -12.75 -19.27 5.31
CA LEU A 57 -13.16 -20.35 6.22
C LEU A 57 -14.47 -19.97 6.89
N SER A 58 -15.33 -20.99 7.17
CA SER A 58 -16.58 -20.80 7.90
C SER A 58 -16.39 -20.18 9.27
N ALA A 59 -15.25 -20.46 9.94
CA ALA A 59 -14.89 -19.87 11.22
C ALA A 59 -14.73 -18.33 11.18
N PHE A 60 -14.58 -17.73 9.99
CA PHE A 60 -14.49 -16.28 9.82
C PHE A 60 -15.85 -15.63 9.53
N ASN A 61 -16.89 -16.44 9.32
CA ASN A 61 -18.22 -15.94 9.06
C ASN A 61 -18.87 -15.46 10.36
N SER A 62 -19.57 -14.36 10.31
CA SER A 62 -20.26 -13.77 11.46
C SER A 62 -21.63 -13.26 11.03
N TRP A 63 -22.63 -13.47 11.88
CA TRP A 63 -24.00 -12.98 11.65
C TRP A 63 -24.59 -13.39 10.28
N GLY A 64 -24.30 -14.62 9.82
CA GLY A 64 -24.76 -15.12 8.52
C GLY A 64 -24.12 -14.44 7.31
N LYS A 65 -23.07 -13.64 7.52
CA LYS A 65 -22.32 -12.99 6.45
C LYS A 65 -21.23 -13.92 5.92
N GLU A 66 -20.99 -13.87 4.61
CA GLU A 66 -19.97 -14.67 3.95
C GLU A 66 -18.97 -13.77 3.22
N GLN A 67 -17.74 -14.27 3.09
CA GLN A 67 -16.69 -13.60 2.32
C GLN A 67 -16.53 -12.11 2.68
N GLY A 68 -16.41 -11.24 1.67
CA GLY A 68 -16.24 -9.79 1.82
C GLY A 68 -17.38 -9.09 2.59
N ALA A 69 -18.56 -9.70 2.71
CA ALA A 69 -19.64 -9.13 3.49
C ALA A 69 -19.34 -9.06 5.01
N ASN A 70 -18.32 -9.80 5.49
CA ASN A 70 -17.84 -9.69 6.87
C ASN A 70 -17.06 -8.40 7.14
N ALA A 71 -16.44 -7.81 6.09
CA ALA A 71 -15.79 -6.51 6.14
C ALA A 71 -16.12 -5.79 4.83
N PRO A 72 -17.31 -5.18 4.71
CA PRO A 72 -17.81 -4.66 3.46
C PRO A 72 -16.92 -3.49 2.97
N VAL A 73 -16.24 -3.73 1.88
CA VAL A 73 -15.43 -2.74 1.14
C VAL A 73 -15.98 -2.68 -0.28
N GLY A 74 -16.31 -1.49 -0.74
CA GLY A 74 -16.84 -1.29 -2.07
C GLY A 74 -15.84 -1.68 -3.15
N LYS A 75 -16.33 -2.13 -4.30
CA LYS A 75 -15.51 -2.55 -5.45
C LYS A 75 -14.49 -1.50 -5.88
N HIS A 76 -14.92 -0.24 -5.90
CA HIS A 76 -14.02 0.86 -6.25
C HIS A 76 -12.85 0.97 -5.29
N SER A 77 -13.12 0.95 -3.99
CA SER A 77 -12.09 1.03 -2.94
C SER A 77 -11.18 -0.19 -2.95
N ALA A 78 -11.74 -1.41 -3.11
CA ALA A 78 -10.96 -2.64 -3.21
C ALA A 78 -10.00 -2.62 -4.41
N PHE A 79 -10.48 -2.20 -5.57
CA PHE A 79 -9.67 -2.03 -6.77
C PHE A 79 -8.58 -0.96 -6.58
N ALA A 80 -8.93 0.19 -6.00
CA ALA A 80 -8.01 1.32 -5.83
C ALA A 80 -6.81 0.93 -4.96
N TYR A 81 -7.05 0.40 -3.74
CA TYR A 81 -5.93 0.08 -2.85
C TYR A 81 -5.07 -1.09 -3.35
N THR A 82 -5.69 -2.12 -3.96
CA THR A 82 -4.92 -3.25 -4.49
C THR A 82 -4.10 -2.86 -5.71
N THR A 83 -4.62 -1.98 -6.56
CA THR A 83 -3.88 -1.45 -7.72
C THR A 83 -2.71 -0.59 -7.26
N ALA A 84 -2.92 0.30 -6.28
CA ALA A 84 -1.87 1.14 -5.72
C ALA A 84 -0.76 0.27 -5.10
N LEU A 85 -1.10 -0.72 -4.27
CA LEU A 85 -0.11 -1.62 -3.68
C LEU A 85 0.62 -2.46 -4.73
N ASN A 86 -0.06 -2.97 -5.75
CA ASN A 86 0.58 -3.70 -6.84
C ASN A 86 1.56 -2.82 -7.64
N SER A 87 1.26 -1.54 -7.80
CA SER A 87 2.16 -0.57 -8.42
C SER A 87 3.40 -0.32 -7.54
N LEU A 88 3.19 -0.01 -6.26
CA LEU A 88 4.27 0.25 -5.30
C LEU A 88 5.17 -0.98 -5.08
N LEU A 89 4.61 -2.19 -5.09
CA LEU A 89 5.33 -3.46 -4.90
C LEU A 89 5.94 -4.00 -6.20
N SER A 90 5.77 -3.33 -7.34
CA SER A 90 6.34 -3.79 -8.60
C SER A 90 7.87 -3.87 -8.52
N LYS A 91 8.48 -4.70 -9.37
CA LYS A 91 9.95 -4.90 -9.37
C LYS A 91 10.72 -3.63 -9.71
N ASP A 92 10.11 -2.79 -10.53
CA ASP A 92 10.72 -1.55 -11.03
C ASP A 92 10.39 -0.33 -10.16
N SER A 93 9.64 -0.53 -9.07
CA SER A 93 9.27 0.53 -8.15
C SER A 93 10.47 0.95 -7.29
N ARG A 94 10.79 2.24 -7.29
CA ARG A 94 11.76 2.85 -6.36
C ARG A 94 11.18 3.04 -4.96
N GLN A 95 9.87 2.88 -4.79
CA GLN A 95 9.14 3.05 -3.53
C GLN A 95 8.98 1.73 -2.79
N ARG A 96 9.83 0.75 -3.09
CA ARG A 96 9.84 -0.57 -2.46
C ARG A 96 11.20 -0.87 -1.85
N LEU A 97 11.18 -1.34 -0.60
CA LEU A 97 12.35 -1.79 0.16
C LEU A 97 12.07 -3.15 0.81
N GLN A 98 13.10 -3.92 1.07
CA GLN A 98 13.00 -5.11 1.91
C GLN A 98 13.62 -4.81 3.29
N ILE A 99 12.80 -4.84 4.34
CA ILE A 99 13.27 -4.62 5.72
C ILE A 99 12.96 -5.88 6.54
N GLY A 100 13.98 -6.67 6.79
CA GLY A 100 13.82 -7.99 7.42
C GLY A 100 12.93 -8.90 6.57
N ASP A 101 11.83 -9.39 7.15
CA ASP A 101 10.83 -10.22 6.48
C ASP A 101 9.69 -9.40 5.82
N ALA A 102 9.73 -8.09 5.96
CA ALA A 102 8.68 -7.20 5.44
C ALA A 102 9.06 -6.57 4.11
N SER A 103 8.21 -6.74 3.10
CA SER A 103 8.21 -5.91 1.90
C SER A 103 7.59 -4.57 2.25
N THR A 104 8.43 -3.56 2.29
CA THR A 104 8.06 -2.21 2.73
C THR A 104 7.84 -1.33 1.52
N VAL A 105 6.73 -0.60 1.50
CA VAL A 105 6.44 0.43 0.51
C VAL A 105 6.26 1.77 1.20
N PHE A 106 6.58 2.84 0.50
CA PHE A 106 6.45 4.19 1.03
C PHE A 106 5.97 5.16 -0.05
N TRP A 107 5.29 6.23 0.38
CA TRP A 107 4.80 7.28 -0.52
C TRP A 107 4.48 8.56 0.27
N ALA A 108 4.39 9.67 -0.44
CA ALA A 108 3.89 10.94 0.09
C ALA A 108 2.46 11.20 -0.39
N ASP A 109 1.68 12.02 0.34
CA ASP A 109 0.33 12.42 -0.09
C ASP A 109 0.34 13.45 -1.25
N LYS A 110 1.51 14.03 -1.52
CA LYS A 110 1.77 14.94 -2.65
C LYS A 110 3.13 14.61 -3.26
N PRO A 111 3.37 14.90 -4.54
CA PRO A 111 4.69 14.74 -5.13
C PRO A 111 5.75 15.46 -4.28
N SER A 112 6.72 14.71 -3.78
CA SER A 112 7.74 15.23 -2.86
C SER A 112 9.11 14.64 -3.19
N PRO A 113 10.17 15.46 -3.16
CA PRO A 113 11.55 14.98 -3.28
C PRO A 113 11.95 13.96 -2.19
N LEU A 114 11.16 13.89 -1.11
CA LEU A 114 11.38 12.98 0.00
C LEU A 114 11.32 11.52 -0.43
N GLU A 115 10.46 11.17 -1.37
CA GLU A 115 10.36 9.80 -1.89
C GLU A 115 11.69 9.35 -2.51
N ASP A 116 12.30 10.20 -3.35
CA ASP A 116 13.60 9.93 -3.95
C ASP A 116 14.72 9.89 -2.90
N GLN A 117 14.73 10.84 -1.97
CA GLN A 117 15.72 10.89 -0.88
C GLN A 117 15.62 9.64 0.01
N PHE A 118 14.42 9.22 0.35
CA PHE A 118 14.20 8.01 1.15
C PHE A 118 14.65 6.77 0.39
N ALA A 119 14.31 6.65 -0.89
CA ALA A 119 14.79 5.56 -1.75
C ALA A 119 16.33 5.51 -1.81
N ASP A 120 16.97 6.67 -1.99
CA ASP A 120 18.43 6.76 -2.12
C ASP A 120 19.15 6.41 -0.80
N ILE A 121 18.60 6.78 0.35
CA ILE A 121 19.17 6.44 1.68
C ILE A 121 19.20 4.92 1.91
N PHE A 122 18.18 4.21 1.43
CA PHE A 122 18.05 2.77 1.64
C PHE A 122 18.51 1.94 0.42
N SER A 123 18.99 2.58 -0.65
CA SER A 123 19.63 1.90 -1.77
C SER A 123 21.07 1.48 -1.43
N ASP A 124 21.62 0.57 -2.22
CA ASP A 124 23.05 0.25 -2.10
C ASP A 124 23.90 1.51 -2.38
N PRO A 125 24.83 1.86 -1.48
CA PRO A 125 25.71 3.02 -1.70
C PRO A 125 26.63 2.79 -2.90
N PRO A 126 27.06 3.84 -3.59
CA PRO A 126 28.07 3.73 -4.65
C PRO A 126 29.34 3.07 -4.14
N LYS A 127 30.01 2.27 -4.97
CA LYS A 127 31.22 1.54 -4.60
C LYS A 127 32.40 2.47 -4.21
N ASP A 128 32.42 3.65 -4.79
CA ASP A 128 33.41 4.69 -4.54
C ASP A 128 33.09 5.56 -3.30
N ASP A 129 31.88 5.44 -2.76
CA ASP A 129 31.45 6.16 -1.55
C ASP A 129 30.53 5.29 -0.66
N PRO A 130 31.08 4.26 0.02
CA PRO A 130 30.30 3.32 0.83
C PRO A 130 29.63 3.97 2.05
N ASP A 131 30.11 5.11 2.51
CA ASP A 131 29.60 5.83 3.70
C ASP A 131 28.54 6.89 3.34
N ARG A 132 28.17 7.04 2.08
CA ARG A 132 27.21 8.06 1.63
C ARG A 132 25.90 8.01 2.40
N ASN A 133 25.33 6.81 2.53
CA ASN A 133 24.02 6.64 3.15
C ASN A 133 24.10 6.91 4.67
N ALA A 134 25.18 6.47 5.33
CA ALA A 134 25.40 6.77 6.74
C ALA A 134 25.53 8.28 7.00
N ARG A 135 26.23 9.01 6.13
CA ARG A 135 26.35 10.47 6.22
C ARG A 135 25.01 11.16 5.98
N ALA A 136 24.21 10.68 5.02
CA ALA A 136 22.88 11.23 4.73
C ALA A 136 21.93 11.05 5.93
N ILE A 137 21.91 9.87 6.55
CA ILE A 137 21.11 9.59 7.75
C ILE A 137 21.57 10.49 8.91
N LYS A 138 22.88 10.61 9.11
CA LYS A 138 23.44 11.49 10.15
C LYS A 138 23.03 12.94 9.95
N ALA A 139 23.10 13.44 8.72
CA ALA A 139 22.70 14.80 8.38
C ALA A 139 21.22 15.05 8.67
N LEU A 140 20.33 14.11 8.31
CA LEU A 140 18.90 14.19 8.64
C LEU A 140 18.67 14.21 10.16
N TYR A 141 19.39 13.39 10.91
CA TYR A 141 19.25 13.33 12.37
C TYR A 141 19.76 14.60 13.09
N GLU A 142 20.77 15.23 12.53
CA GLU A 142 21.36 16.46 13.09
C GLU A 142 20.63 17.75 12.63
N ALA A 143 19.92 17.71 11.52
CA ALA A 143 19.26 18.87 10.93
C ALA A 143 18.35 19.64 11.91
N PRO A 144 17.49 19.00 12.73
CA PRO A 144 16.66 19.70 13.69
C PRO A 144 17.49 20.42 14.77
N ARG A 145 18.65 19.87 15.16
CA ARG A 145 19.55 20.49 16.15
C ARG A 145 20.27 21.70 15.61
N GLN A 146 20.45 21.74 14.29
CA GLN A 146 21.12 22.85 13.61
C GLN A 146 20.13 23.92 13.15
N GLY A 147 18.81 23.74 13.40
CA GLY A 147 17.77 24.65 12.96
C GLY A 147 17.56 24.67 11.43
N VAL A 148 18.06 23.65 10.76
CA VAL A 148 17.91 23.48 9.30
C VAL A 148 16.73 22.56 9.06
N ALA A 149 15.68 23.05 8.37
CA ALA A 149 14.63 22.17 7.88
C ALA A 149 15.18 21.41 6.67
N PRO A 150 15.31 20.07 6.73
CA PRO A 150 15.86 19.29 5.62
C PRO A 150 14.96 19.34 4.38
N ILE A 151 13.70 19.67 4.56
CA ILE A 151 12.70 19.80 3.50
C ILE A 151 11.83 21.03 3.79
N LYS A 152 11.62 21.85 2.77
CA LYS A 152 10.85 23.11 2.90
C LYS A 152 9.35 22.90 3.14
N ASP A 153 8.80 21.75 2.77
CA ASP A 153 7.39 21.39 2.96
C ASP A 153 7.22 20.43 4.15
N ASN A 154 6.98 21.02 5.32
CA ASN A 154 6.78 20.28 6.57
C ASN A 154 5.33 19.79 6.78
N GLN A 155 4.42 20.01 5.83
CA GLN A 155 3.01 19.60 5.91
C GLN A 155 2.68 18.35 5.07
N THR A 156 3.59 17.95 4.18
CA THR A 156 3.40 16.75 3.39
C THR A 156 3.46 15.52 4.29
N ARG A 157 2.41 14.71 4.26
CA ARG A 157 2.39 13.43 4.98
C ARG A 157 3.17 12.40 4.21
N PHE A 158 3.97 11.64 4.93
CA PHE A 158 4.75 10.52 4.42
C PHE A 158 4.28 9.23 5.09
N PHE A 159 4.09 8.21 4.29
CA PHE A 159 3.55 6.93 4.70
C PHE A 159 4.56 5.83 4.46
N VAL A 160 4.68 4.91 5.42
CA VAL A 160 5.53 3.71 5.31
C VAL A 160 4.72 2.51 5.75
N LEU A 161 4.58 1.51 4.88
CA LEU A 161 3.79 0.31 5.10
C LEU A 161 4.67 -0.93 4.91
N GLY A 162 4.83 -1.72 5.97
CA GLY A 162 5.48 -3.02 5.93
C GLY A 162 4.48 -4.16 5.81
N LEU A 163 4.65 -4.99 4.79
CA LEU A 163 3.81 -6.14 4.47
C LEU A 163 4.63 -7.43 4.56
N GLY A 164 4.13 -8.41 5.27
CA GLY A 164 4.76 -9.72 5.39
C GLY A 164 3.83 -10.87 5.04
N PRO A 165 4.37 -12.04 4.68
CA PRO A 165 3.58 -13.23 4.42
C PRO A 165 2.93 -13.72 5.72
N ASN A 166 1.71 -14.24 5.60
CA ASN A 166 0.98 -14.89 6.67
C ASN A 166 0.19 -16.07 6.09
N ALA A 167 0.87 -17.20 5.90
CA ALA A 167 0.34 -18.34 5.16
C ALA A 167 -0.18 -17.92 3.76
N ALA A 168 -1.47 -18.12 3.49
CA ALA A 168 -2.09 -17.73 2.22
C ALA A 168 -2.52 -16.23 2.16
N ARG A 169 -2.15 -15.44 3.16
CA ARG A 169 -2.55 -14.02 3.30
C ARG A 169 -1.34 -13.13 3.44
N ILE A 170 -1.60 -11.82 3.48
CA ILE A 170 -0.63 -10.77 3.79
C ILE A 170 -1.04 -10.15 5.13
N ALA A 171 -0.07 -10.01 6.03
CA ALA A 171 -0.21 -9.27 7.27
C ALA A 171 0.48 -7.91 7.17
N ILE A 172 -0.12 -6.89 7.73
CA ILE A 172 0.52 -5.61 7.98
C ILE A 172 1.46 -5.80 9.17
N ARG A 173 2.77 -5.62 8.94
CA ARG A 173 3.80 -5.73 9.99
C ARG A 173 3.94 -4.42 10.75
N PHE A 174 3.92 -3.31 10.02
CA PHE A 174 3.94 -1.98 10.60
C PHE A 174 3.32 -0.96 9.65
N TRP A 175 2.86 0.12 10.22
CA TRP A 175 2.30 1.26 9.54
C TRP A 175 2.75 2.53 10.22
N HIS A 176 3.47 3.39 9.51
CA HIS A 176 3.92 4.67 10.02
C HIS A 176 3.39 5.80 9.14
N VAL A 177 2.93 6.85 9.78
CA VAL A 177 2.52 8.09 9.14
C VAL A 177 3.18 9.23 9.91
N GLY A 178 3.87 10.07 9.20
CA GLY A 178 4.53 11.25 9.76
C GLY A 178 4.39 12.44 8.82
N THR A 179 4.67 13.60 9.33
CA THR A 179 4.97 14.80 8.53
C THR A 179 6.47 14.96 8.48
N VAL A 180 6.95 15.60 7.45
CA VAL A 180 8.37 15.86 7.22
C VAL A 180 8.86 17.01 8.09
#